data_7d44e6ca014584e31e62edbd87f95810
#
_entry.id   7d44e6ca014584e31e62edbd87f95810
#
_cell.length_a   1.000
_cell.length_b   1.000
_cell.length_c   1.000
_cell.angle_alpha   90.00
_cell.angle_beta   90.00
_cell.angle_gamma   90.00
#
_symmetry.space_group_name_H-M   'P 1'
#
loop_
_entity.id
_entity.type
_entity.pdbx_description
1 polymer ?
#
loop_
_entity_poly.entity_id
_entity_poly.type
_entity_poly.pdbx_seq_one_letter_code
_entity_poly.pdbx_strand_id
1 'polypeptide(L)'
;MAVAAVLFVGLWLLARILVRAIGRALAARQVRGDVVVLVRRVAYVVMVGLAALIAFAVAFQSPNAVLAGVILATLVASLGIQDLMKNYVSGFYILMEKHVQPGDRIRFEGVEGVVSDIRLRVTLLVGEGGSRVVVPNAELFNKTVIVSKDPARPPRGKRRLADGAEQDPAEGAKPVAG
;
A
#
# COMPACT_ATOMS: atom_id res chain seq x y z
N MET A 1 11.63 -37.69 -19.57
CA MET A 1 11.51 -36.48 -20.42
C MET A 1 10.11 -36.33 -21.01
N ALA A 2 9.53 -37.32 -21.68
CA ALA A 2 8.18 -37.21 -22.27
C ALA A 2 7.09 -36.85 -21.24
N VAL A 3 7.09 -37.47 -20.05
CA VAL A 3 6.12 -37.20 -18.98
C VAL A 3 6.23 -35.74 -18.49
N ALA A 4 7.44 -35.21 -18.34
CA ALA A 4 7.66 -33.80 -17.90
C ALA A 4 7.13 -32.82 -18.97
N ALA A 5 7.34 -33.12 -20.26
CA ALA A 5 6.82 -32.30 -21.35
C ALA A 5 5.29 -32.27 -21.37
N VAL A 6 4.65 -33.45 -21.23
CA VAL A 6 3.18 -33.55 -21.17
C VAL A 6 2.62 -32.79 -19.95
N LEU A 7 3.23 -32.95 -18.80
CA LEU A 7 2.86 -32.21 -17.58
C LEU A 7 3.01 -30.70 -17.77
N PHE A 8 4.11 -30.24 -18.34
CA PHE A 8 4.31 -28.82 -18.63
C PHE A 8 3.22 -28.25 -19.52
N VAL A 9 2.92 -28.94 -20.64
CA VAL A 9 1.88 -28.51 -21.56
C VAL A 9 0.50 -28.50 -20.88
N GLY A 10 0.19 -29.53 -20.08
CA GLY A 10 -1.06 -29.58 -19.31
C GLY A 10 -1.20 -28.44 -18.31
N LEU A 11 -0.17 -28.18 -17.52
CA LEU A 11 -0.14 -27.09 -16.57
C LEU A 11 -0.17 -25.71 -17.25
N TRP A 12 0.50 -25.57 -18.37
CA TRP A 12 0.46 -24.35 -19.17
C TRP A 12 -0.94 -24.06 -19.75
N LEU A 13 -1.63 -25.07 -20.24
CA LEU A 13 -3.02 -24.94 -20.69
C LEU A 13 -3.94 -24.57 -19.54
N LEU A 14 -3.77 -25.22 -18.38
CA LEU A 14 -4.52 -24.90 -17.16
C LEU A 14 -4.26 -23.45 -16.72
N ALA A 15 -2.99 -23.01 -16.71
CA ALA A 15 -2.63 -21.62 -16.43
C ALA A 15 -3.32 -20.63 -17.36
N ARG A 16 -3.37 -20.93 -18.67
CA ARG A 16 -4.09 -20.11 -19.64
C ARG A 16 -5.59 -20.00 -19.34
N ILE A 17 -6.22 -21.12 -18.98
CA ILE A 17 -7.65 -21.16 -18.65
C ILE A 17 -7.92 -20.34 -17.39
N LEU A 18 -7.15 -20.55 -16.33
CA LEU A 18 -7.28 -19.83 -15.05
C LEU A 18 -7.07 -18.32 -15.21
N VAL A 19 -6.02 -17.91 -15.93
CA VAL A 19 -5.74 -16.49 -16.18
C VAL A 19 -6.85 -15.83 -17.00
N ARG A 20 -7.46 -16.54 -17.94
CA ARG A 20 -8.64 -16.04 -18.67
C ARG A 20 -9.87 -15.93 -17.77
N ALA A 21 -10.08 -16.90 -16.87
CA ALA A 21 -11.17 -16.87 -15.91
C ALA A 21 -11.03 -15.70 -14.91
N ILE A 22 -9.83 -15.50 -14.37
CA ILE A 22 -9.50 -14.34 -13.50
C ILE A 22 -9.79 -13.03 -14.24
N GLY A 23 -9.30 -12.90 -15.48
CA GLY A 23 -9.52 -11.69 -16.27
C GLY A 23 -11.01 -11.39 -16.52
N ARG A 24 -11.83 -12.44 -16.80
CA ARG A 24 -13.28 -12.30 -16.94
C ARG A 24 -13.97 -11.91 -15.63
N ALA A 25 -13.58 -12.54 -14.53
CA ALA A 25 -14.14 -12.24 -13.21
C ALA A 25 -13.85 -10.80 -12.78
N LEU A 26 -12.63 -10.31 -13.04
CA LEU A 26 -12.27 -8.93 -12.72
C LEU A 26 -13.01 -7.92 -13.63
N ALA A 27 -13.12 -8.22 -14.91
CA ALA A 27 -13.88 -7.39 -15.86
C ALA A 27 -15.36 -7.29 -15.47
N ALA A 28 -15.97 -8.40 -15.00
CA ALA A 28 -17.34 -8.42 -14.51
C ALA A 28 -17.55 -7.55 -13.25
N ARG A 29 -16.50 -7.30 -12.48
CA ARG A 29 -16.52 -6.41 -11.29
C ARG A 29 -16.24 -4.94 -11.63
N GLN A 30 -16.25 -4.54 -12.89
CA GLN A 30 -15.98 -3.17 -13.36
C GLN A 30 -14.62 -2.61 -12.88
N VAL A 31 -13.64 -3.47 -12.67
CA VAL A 31 -12.27 -3.06 -12.35
C VAL A 31 -11.67 -2.37 -13.57
N ARG A 32 -10.89 -1.29 -13.34
CA ARG A 32 -10.22 -0.55 -14.41
C ARG A 32 -9.43 -1.49 -15.31
N GLY A 33 -9.56 -1.31 -16.63
CA GLY A 33 -8.96 -2.17 -17.65
C GLY A 33 -7.45 -2.37 -17.46
N ASP A 34 -6.73 -1.31 -17.09
CA ASP A 34 -5.28 -1.35 -16.84
C ASP A 34 -4.91 -2.34 -15.72
N VAL A 35 -5.72 -2.36 -14.65
CA VAL A 35 -5.52 -3.27 -13.51
C VAL A 35 -5.79 -4.72 -13.93
N VAL A 36 -6.82 -4.95 -14.74
CA VAL A 36 -7.16 -6.30 -15.26
C VAL A 36 -6.01 -6.84 -16.12
N VAL A 37 -5.43 -5.99 -16.99
CA VAL A 37 -4.28 -6.37 -17.84
C VAL A 37 -3.07 -6.69 -16.99
N LEU A 38 -2.75 -5.86 -15.99
CA LEU A 38 -1.62 -6.06 -15.09
C LEU A 38 -1.77 -7.37 -14.31
N VAL A 39 -2.91 -7.58 -13.64
CA VAL A 39 -3.18 -8.79 -12.85
C VAL A 39 -3.09 -10.03 -13.71
N ARG A 40 -3.64 -9.99 -14.93
CA ARG A 40 -3.60 -11.10 -15.88
C ARG A 40 -2.17 -11.44 -16.32
N ARG A 41 -1.34 -10.40 -16.54
CA ARG A 41 0.07 -10.60 -16.94
C ARG A 41 0.89 -11.19 -15.80
N VAL A 42 0.75 -10.65 -14.59
CA VAL A 42 1.45 -11.14 -13.38
C VAL A 42 1.02 -12.59 -13.08
N ALA A 43 -0.30 -12.88 -13.06
CA ALA A 43 -0.81 -14.22 -12.82
C ALA A 43 -0.30 -15.23 -13.87
N TYR A 44 -0.22 -14.81 -15.14
CA TYR A 44 0.31 -15.68 -16.21
C TYR A 44 1.79 -16.02 -15.99
N VAL A 45 2.63 -15.02 -15.69
CA VAL A 45 4.07 -15.21 -15.43
C VAL A 45 4.28 -16.14 -14.23
N VAL A 46 3.57 -15.91 -13.13
CA VAL A 46 3.66 -16.75 -11.92
C VAL A 46 3.23 -18.19 -12.20
N MET A 47 2.10 -18.40 -12.87
CA MET A 47 1.59 -19.73 -13.18
C MET A 47 2.50 -20.50 -14.16
N VAL A 48 3.04 -19.83 -15.17
CA VAL A 48 3.97 -20.46 -16.12
C VAL A 48 5.29 -20.79 -15.43
N GLY A 49 5.80 -19.89 -14.57
CA GLY A 49 6.99 -20.15 -13.75
C GLY A 49 6.81 -21.38 -12.85
N LEU A 50 5.66 -21.49 -12.19
CA LEU A 50 5.33 -22.64 -11.34
C LEU A 50 5.21 -23.93 -12.15
N ALA A 51 4.56 -23.87 -13.32
CA ALA A 51 4.46 -25.01 -14.22
C ALA A 51 5.84 -25.49 -14.71
N ALA A 52 6.75 -24.55 -15.02
CA ALA A 52 8.11 -24.86 -15.42
C ALA A 52 8.91 -25.51 -14.27
N LEU A 53 8.77 -25.01 -13.05
CA LEU A 53 9.38 -25.60 -11.86
C LEU A 53 8.93 -27.04 -11.62
N ILE A 54 7.62 -27.31 -11.70
CA ILE A 54 7.06 -28.65 -11.52
C ILE A 54 7.55 -29.60 -12.64
N ALA A 55 7.53 -29.15 -13.89
CA ALA A 55 8.00 -29.94 -15.01
C ALA A 55 9.50 -30.27 -14.90
N PHE A 56 10.30 -29.31 -14.44
CA PHE A 56 11.73 -29.48 -14.17
C PHE A 56 11.96 -30.54 -13.09
N ALA A 57 11.18 -30.47 -12.01
CA ALA A 57 11.21 -31.46 -10.95
C ALA A 57 11.04 -32.90 -11.43
N VAL A 58 10.00 -33.10 -12.24
CA VAL A 58 9.67 -34.41 -12.79
C VAL A 58 10.71 -34.87 -13.81
N ALA A 59 11.26 -33.94 -14.60
CA ALA A 59 12.29 -34.25 -15.59
C ALA A 59 13.58 -34.77 -14.99
N PHE A 60 14.02 -34.16 -13.88
CA PHE A 60 15.29 -34.46 -13.23
C PHE A 60 15.16 -35.41 -12.03
N GLN A 61 13.94 -35.81 -11.68
CA GLN A 61 13.65 -36.70 -10.53
C GLN A 61 14.36 -36.29 -9.23
N SER A 62 14.60 -34.98 -9.06
CA SER A 62 15.33 -34.42 -7.93
C SER A 62 14.43 -33.49 -7.13
N PRO A 63 13.87 -33.95 -6.00
CA PRO A 63 13.10 -33.09 -5.08
C PRO A 63 13.88 -31.89 -4.58
N ASN A 64 15.19 -32.04 -4.40
CA ASN A 64 16.07 -30.97 -3.93
C ASN A 64 16.18 -29.82 -4.95
N ALA A 65 16.18 -30.11 -6.24
CA ALA A 65 16.21 -29.10 -7.28
C ALA A 65 14.92 -28.25 -7.29
N VAL A 66 13.78 -28.84 -6.97
CA VAL A 66 12.49 -28.13 -6.81
C VAL A 66 12.55 -27.20 -5.62
N LEU A 67 13.00 -27.73 -4.48
CA LEU A 67 13.12 -26.96 -3.24
C LEU A 67 14.05 -25.76 -3.44
N ALA A 68 15.21 -25.94 -4.06
CA ALA A 68 16.12 -24.87 -4.40
C ALA A 68 15.50 -23.83 -5.33
N GLY A 69 14.74 -24.28 -6.36
CA GLY A 69 14.04 -23.39 -7.27
C GLY A 69 12.94 -22.56 -6.59
N VAL A 70 12.16 -23.17 -5.69
CA VAL A 70 11.14 -22.46 -4.90
C VAL A 70 11.76 -21.43 -3.96
N ILE A 71 12.85 -21.80 -3.27
CA ILE A 71 13.59 -20.89 -2.39
C ILE A 71 14.09 -19.69 -3.20
N LEU A 72 14.74 -19.92 -4.33
CA LEU A 72 15.26 -18.86 -5.20
C LEU A 72 14.14 -17.96 -5.73
N ALA A 73 13.05 -18.54 -6.21
CA ALA A 73 11.89 -17.79 -6.68
C ALA A 73 11.26 -16.92 -5.58
N THR A 74 11.20 -17.45 -4.34
CA THR A 74 10.69 -16.71 -3.17
C THR A 74 11.61 -15.54 -2.82
N LEU A 75 12.93 -15.74 -2.85
CA LEU A 75 13.89 -14.66 -2.61
C LEU A 75 13.75 -13.54 -3.65
N VAL A 76 13.68 -13.87 -4.93
CA VAL A 76 13.50 -12.88 -6.00
C VAL A 76 12.17 -12.14 -5.86
N ALA A 77 11.08 -12.85 -5.56
CA ALA A 77 9.77 -12.25 -5.32
C ALA A 77 9.80 -11.31 -4.10
N SER A 78 10.48 -11.70 -3.02
CA SER A 78 10.62 -10.89 -1.80
C SER A 78 11.35 -9.58 -2.08
N LEU A 79 12.42 -9.62 -2.86
CA LEU A 79 13.16 -8.41 -3.28
C LEU A 79 12.26 -7.47 -4.10
N GLY A 80 11.43 -8.03 -4.99
CA GLY A 80 10.49 -7.23 -5.79
C GLY A 80 9.40 -6.51 -4.98
N ILE A 81 9.02 -7.05 -3.82
CA ILE A 81 7.98 -6.47 -2.94
C ILE A 81 8.58 -5.53 -1.88
N GLN A 82 9.88 -5.60 -1.64
CA GLN A 82 10.56 -4.93 -0.53
C GLN A 82 10.25 -3.42 -0.45
N ASP A 83 10.33 -2.70 -1.57
CA ASP A 83 10.11 -1.25 -1.57
C ASP A 83 8.64 -0.87 -1.35
N LEU A 84 7.72 -1.71 -1.80
CA LEU A 84 6.30 -1.54 -1.47
C LEU A 84 6.10 -1.68 0.04
N MET A 85 6.62 -2.75 0.64
CA MET A 85 6.50 -3.00 2.08
C MET A 85 7.10 -1.88 2.92
N LYS A 86 8.29 -1.37 2.56
CA LYS A 86 8.90 -0.21 3.24
C LYS A 86 7.95 0.98 3.28
N ASN A 87 7.33 1.33 2.17
CA ASN A 87 6.40 2.47 2.10
C ASN A 87 5.13 2.27 2.94
N TYR A 88 4.57 1.05 2.95
CA TYR A 88 3.38 0.74 3.77
C TYR A 88 3.69 0.77 5.26
N VAL A 89 4.80 0.15 5.67
CA VAL A 89 5.25 0.11 7.06
C VAL A 89 5.55 1.52 7.55
N SER A 90 6.32 2.31 6.78
CA SER A 90 6.62 3.71 7.11
C SER A 90 5.36 4.56 7.23
N GLY A 91 4.41 4.41 6.30
CA GLY A 91 3.12 5.11 6.37
C GLY A 91 2.32 4.76 7.62
N PHE A 92 2.30 3.48 8.00
CA PHE A 92 1.69 3.03 9.25
C PHE A 92 2.32 3.69 10.48
N TYR A 93 3.67 3.71 10.56
CA TYR A 93 4.38 4.36 11.67
C TYR A 93 4.12 5.86 11.72
N ILE A 94 4.18 6.57 10.59
CA ILE A 94 3.89 8.02 10.52
C ILE A 94 2.50 8.32 11.07
N LEU A 95 1.49 7.51 10.68
CA LEU A 95 0.11 7.68 11.15
C LEU A 95 -0.06 7.34 12.64
N MET A 96 0.67 6.34 13.14
CA MET A 96 0.59 5.88 14.52
C MET A 96 1.31 6.83 15.48
N GLU A 97 2.53 7.24 15.16
CA GLU A 97 3.36 8.11 16.00
C GLU A 97 2.94 9.58 15.93
N LYS A 98 2.28 9.99 14.83
CA LYS A 98 1.75 11.35 14.63
C LYS A 98 2.81 12.45 14.72
N HIS A 99 4.07 12.14 14.41
CA HIS A 99 5.13 13.13 14.35
C HIS A 99 4.89 14.15 13.23
N VAL A 100 4.31 13.70 12.12
CA VAL A 100 3.84 14.52 11.01
C VAL A 100 2.32 14.38 10.90
N GLN A 101 1.61 15.49 10.76
CA GLN A 101 0.15 15.51 10.65
C GLN A 101 -0.30 16.39 9.47
N PRO A 102 -1.49 16.11 8.89
CA PRO A 102 -2.06 17.02 7.91
C PRO A 102 -2.17 18.44 8.49
N GLY A 103 -1.68 19.43 7.75
CA GLY A 103 -1.58 20.83 8.15
C GLY A 103 -0.22 21.24 8.70
N ASP A 104 0.70 20.31 9.01
CA ASP A 104 2.05 20.66 9.39
C ASP A 104 2.84 21.13 8.15
N ARG A 105 3.71 22.13 8.33
CA ARG A 105 4.67 22.53 7.31
C ARG A 105 5.94 21.69 7.48
N ILE A 106 6.33 20.98 6.45
CA ILE A 106 7.55 20.18 6.48
C ILE A 106 8.54 20.64 5.42
N ARG A 107 9.82 20.55 5.78
CA ARG A 107 10.95 20.73 4.87
C ARG A 107 11.77 19.46 4.84
N PHE A 108 12.04 18.96 3.63
CA PHE A 108 12.64 17.69 3.36
C PHE A 108 13.40 17.75 2.02
N GLU A 109 14.72 17.48 2.04
CA GLU A 109 15.61 17.46 0.84
C GLU A 109 15.43 18.65 -0.13
N GLY A 110 15.25 19.84 0.38
CA GLY A 110 15.04 21.04 -0.44
C GLY A 110 13.61 21.25 -0.93
N VAL A 111 12.72 20.33 -0.62
CA VAL A 111 11.27 20.46 -0.84
C VAL A 111 10.62 21.00 0.42
N GLU A 112 9.82 22.05 0.29
CA GLU A 112 9.02 22.61 1.39
C GLU A 112 7.55 22.61 0.99
N GLY A 113 6.68 22.26 1.94
CA GLY A 113 5.25 22.25 1.70
C GLY A 113 4.43 21.97 2.94
N VAL A 114 3.13 22.20 2.84
CA VAL A 114 2.16 21.87 3.89
C VAL A 114 1.59 20.50 3.61
N VAL A 115 1.59 19.62 4.61
CA VAL A 115 1.00 18.27 4.50
C VAL A 115 -0.51 18.39 4.28
N SER A 116 -0.95 17.95 3.13
CA SER A 116 -2.38 17.93 2.75
C SER A 116 -3.06 16.66 3.26
N ASP A 117 -2.41 15.50 3.04
CA ASP A 117 -2.98 14.19 3.37
C ASP A 117 -1.86 13.16 3.54
N ILE A 118 -2.04 12.19 4.43
CA ILE A 118 -1.11 11.09 4.66
C ILE A 118 -1.83 9.78 4.30
N ARG A 119 -1.37 9.15 3.22
CA ARG A 119 -1.88 7.87 2.74
C ARG A 119 -0.94 6.74 3.13
N LEU A 120 -1.39 5.50 3.01
CA LEU A 120 -0.62 4.32 3.41
C LEU A 120 0.76 4.21 2.73
N ARG A 121 0.92 4.70 1.51
CA ARG A 121 2.18 4.59 0.74
C ARG A 121 2.87 5.92 0.48
N VAL A 122 2.12 7.01 0.45
CA VAL A 122 2.62 8.34 0.08
C VAL A 122 2.01 9.41 0.98
N THR A 123 2.79 10.44 1.25
CA THR A 123 2.33 11.69 1.87
C THR A 123 2.19 12.75 0.79
N LEU A 124 1.08 13.46 0.81
CA LEU A 124 0.77 14.53 -0.13
C LEU A 124 1.08 15.88 0.51
N LEU A 125 1.87 16.70 -0.18
CA LEU A 125 2.17 18.07 0.23
C LEU A 125 1.63 19.05 -0.80
N VAL A 126 1.31 20.23 -0.32
CA VAL A 126 1.07 21.42 -1.13
C VAL A 126 2.29 22.31 -0.98
N GLY A 127 3.08 22.42 -2.05
CA GLY A 127 4.25 23.27 -2.13
C GLY A 127 3.91 24.71 -2.52
N GLU A 128 4.96 25.51 -2.76
CA GLU A 128 4.81 26.88 -3.23
C GLU A 128 4.05 26.95 -4.56
N GLY A 129 3.23 27.97 -4.72
CA GLY A 129 2.38 28.14 -5.90
C GLY A 129 1.23 27.15 -6.02
N GLY A 130 0.91 26.39 -4.93
CA GLY A 130 -0.17 25.39 -4.95
C GLY A 130 0.23 24.08 -5.63
N SER A 131 1.51 23.86 -5.94
CA SER A 131 2.01 22.65 -6.56
C SER A 131 1.77 21.43 -5.65
N ARG A 132 1.35 20.31 -6.26
CA ARG A 132 1.15 19.06 -5.52
C ARG A 132 2.43 18.23 -5.54
N VAL A 133 3.01 18.01 -4.38
CA VAL A 133 4.17 17.14 -4.21
C VAL A 133 3.74 15.82 -3.58
N VAL A 134 4.19 14.72 -4.16
CA VAL A 134 3.89 13.35 -3.69
C VAL A 134 5.19 12.74 -3.19
N VAL A 135 5.28 12.51 -1.88
CA VAL A 135 6.48 11.97 -1.23
C VAL A 135 6.21 10.52 -0.81
N PRO A 136 7.06 9.55 -1.20
CA PRO A 136 6.98 8.20 -0.68
C PRO A 136 7.20 8.18 0.84
N ASN A 137 6.36 7.45 1.57
CA ASN A 137 6.45 7.42 3.04
C ASN A 137 7.78 6.88 3.56
N ALA A 138 8.39 5.93 2.85
CA ALA A 138 9.70 5.38 3.22
C ALA A 138 10.79 6.46 3.21
N GLU A 139 10.72 7.42 2.31
CA GLU A 139 11.67 8.53 2.27
C GLU A 139 11.46 9.49 3.43
N LEU A 140 10.20 9.83 3.70
CA LEU A 140 9.84 10.71 4.81
C LEU A 140 10.22 10.11 6.16
N PHE A 141 10.14 8.79 6.31
CA PHE A 141 10.46 8.07 7.55
C PHE A 141 11.98 7.89 7.76
N ASN A 142 12.72 7.64 6.68
CA ASN A 142 14.16 7.31 6.77
C ASN A 142 15.09 8.53 6.76
N LYS A 143 14.58 9.70 6.39
CA LYS A 143 15.39 10.90 6.24
C LYS A 143 15.03 11.95 7.27
N THR A 144 15.93 12.90 7.50
CA THR A 144 15.68 14.02 8.43
C THR A 144 14.61 14.94 7.85
N VAL A 145 13.52 15.11 8.57
CA VAL A 145 12.42 16.00 8.23
C VAL A 145 12.33 17.08 9.28
N ILE A 146 12.33 18.34 8.84
CA ILE A 146 12.07 19.47 9.73
C ILE A 146 10.57 19.71 9.71
N VAL A 147 9.93 19.53 10.86
CA VAL A 147 8.48 19.74 11.03
C VAL A 147 8.25 21.05 11.75
N SER A 148 7.62 22.00 11.09
CA SER A 148 7.17 23.26 11.68
C SER A 148 5.67 23.16 11.90
N LYS A 149 5.25 23.09 13.14
CA LYS A 149 3.83 23.11 13.49
C LYS A 149 3.30 24.52 13.31
N ASP A 150 2.12 24.66 12.70
CA ASP A 150 1.45 25.94 12.58
C ASP A 150 1.08 26.44 14.00
N PRO A 151 1.65 27.56 14.46
CA PRO A 151 1.35 28.11 15.77
C PRO A 151 -0.12 28.55 15.94
N ALA A 152 -0.83 28.76 14.83
CA ALA A 152 -2.27 29.08 14.82
C ALA A 152 -3.16 27.87 15.08
N ARG A 153 -2.61 26.64 15.10
CA ARG A 153 -3.39 25.42 15.33
C ARG A 153 -3.39 25.08 16.83
N PRO A 154 -4.51 25.26 17.56
CA PRO A 154 -4.58 24.85 18.96
C PRO A 154 -4.32 23.36 19.11
N PRO A 155 -3.56 22.92 20.14
CA PRO A 155 -3.33 21.52 20.40
C PRO A 155 -4.66 20.78 20.55
N ARG A 156 -4.80 19.64 19.89
CA ARG A 156 -6.05 18.86 19.73
C ARG A 156 -6.81 18.56 21.04
N GLY A 157 -6.15 18.65 22.20
CA GLY A 157 -6.78 18.50 23.52
C GLY A 157 -7.68 19.66 23.94
N LYS A 158 -7.47 20.87 23.42
CA LYS A 158 -8.28 22.05 23.78
C LYS A 158 -9.57 22.20 22.98
N ARG A 159 -9.67 21.55 21.81
CA ARG A 159 -10.88 21.63 20.98
C ARG A 159 -12.08 20.91 21.60
N ARG A 160 -11.86 19.78 22.30
CA ARG A 160 -12.94 19.07 23.02
C ARG A 160 -13.49 19.85 24.22
N LEU A 161 -12.67 20.71 24.84
CA LEU A 161 -13.12 21.52 25.98
C LEU A 161 -13.86 22.79 25.52
N ALA A 162 -13.50 23.33 24.34
CA ALA A 162 -14.20 24.50 23.78
C ALA A 162 -15.57 24.09 23.20
N ASP A 163 -15.65 23.00 22.45
CA ASP A 163 -16.93 22.49 21.90
C ASP A 163 -17.88 21.98 23.00
N GLY A 164 -17.35 21.50 24.15
CA GLY A 164 -18.14 21.11 25.31
C GLY A 164 -18.64 22.29 26.15
N ALA A 165 -17.96 23.43 26.10
CA ALA A 165 -18.36 24.62 26.85
C ALA A 165 -19.44 25.47 26.12
N GLU A 166 -19.56 25.29 24.78
CA GLU A 166 -20.54 26.04 23.97
C GLU A 166 -21.88 25.31 23.82
N GLN A 167 -22.00 24.07 24.34
CA GLN A 167 -23.24 23.29 24.30
C GLN A 167 -24.05 23.33 25.60
N ASP A 168 -23.71 24.18 26.59
CA ASP A 168 -24.51 24.38 27.79
C ASP A 168 -24.88 25.85 28.05
N PRO A 169 -25.79 26.41 27.23
CA PRO A 169 -26.57 27.53 27.70
C PRO A 169 -28.02 27.09 27.82
N ALA A 170 -28.51 27.01 29.04
CA ALA A 170 -29.92 26.93 29.40
C ALA A 170 -30.54 25.56 29.70
N GLU A 171 -30.06 24.92 30.75
CA GLU A 171 -30.99 24.08 31.52
C GLU A 171 -30.94 24.47 33.00
N GLY A 172 -31.62 25.58 33.35
CA GLY A 172 -31.65 26.04 34.73
C GLY A 172 -32.55 27.23 35.00
N ALA A 173 -33.76 27.26 34.40
CA ALA A 173 -34.77 28.20 34.88
C ALA A 173 -36.17 27.55 34.84
N LYS A 174 -36.49 26.74 35.83
CA LYS A 174 -37.90 26.48 36.17
C LYS A 174 -38.33 27.58 37.16
N PRO A 175 -39.35 28.37 36.88
CA PRO A 175 -39.97 29.24 37.84
C PRO A 175 -40.76 28.42 38.84
N VAL A 176 -40.49 28.58 40.11
CA VAL A 176 -41.35 28.15 41.22
C VAL A 176 -42.54 29.08 41.22
N ALA A 177 -43.70 28.61 40.81
CA ALA A 177 -44.99 29.26 41.03
C ALA A 177 -45.57 28.77 42.35
N GLY A 178 -45.91 29.72 43.20
CA GLY A 178 -46.65 29.51 44.41
C GLY A 178 -48.11 29.05 44.27
#